data_380170c0b929731277fd5bb52d51c00a
#
_entry.id   380170c0b929731277fd5bb52d51c00a
#
_cell.length_a   1.000
_cell.length_b   1.000
_cell.length_c   1.000
_cell.angle_alpha   90.00
_cell.angle_beta   90.00
_cell.angle_gamma   90.00
#
_symmetry.space_group_name_H-M   'P 1'
#
loop_
_entity.id
_entity.type
_entity.pdbx_description
1 polymer ?
#
loop_
_entity_poly.entity_id
_entity_poly.type
_entity_poly.pdbx_seq_one_letter_code
_entity_poly.pdbx_strand_id
1 'polypeptide(L)'
;MDIITAHDLSVGYGRTEILGNVAFAIPEGRITTVVGVSGSGKSTLLKTLAGLLPPLGGGFEFAGRPVDYRSEASLAYLYAKIGVLYQDGALLNGLSLYENVALPVRMHYPELPEDVVRDMVHAGLAQVELADSAGKYPAELSGGMRKRGALARALVLNPHVVFCDEPSSGLDPITSRLLDDLLLRLKESFKMTLVVVTHELRSIERIADRVLLLNDGGLRFAGEYADLPASGDDFVRTFFLRTNHHDDT
;
A
#
# COMPACT_ATOMS: atom_id res chain seq x y z
N MET A 1 -6.90 -12.93 -11.74
CA MET A 1 -5.69 -12.61 -12.53
C MET A 1 -4.68 -11.96 -11.58
N ASP A 2 -3.38 -12.18 -11.81
CA ASP A 2 -2.37 -11.52 -10.97
C ASP A 2 -2.02 -10.17 -11.58
N ILE A 3 -2.06 -9.13 -10.77
CA ILE A 3 -1.71 -7.77 -11.21
C ILE A 3 -0.20 -7.52 -11.10
N ILE A 4 0.46 -8.17 -10.15
CA ILE A 4 1.91 -8.14 -10.00
C ILE A 4 2.40 -9.59 -9.89
N THR A 5 3.46 -9.92 -10.63
CA THR A 5 4.16 -11.20 -10.53
C THR A 5 5.65 -10.94 -10.43
N ALA A 6 6.27 -11.35 -9.33
CA ALA A 6 7.70 -11.21 -9.07
C ALA A 6 8.43 -12.53 -9.35
N HIS A 7 9.59 -12.42 -10.01
CA HIS A 7 10.44 -13.55 -10.41
C HIS A 7 11.87 -13.28 -9.94
N ASP A 8 12.38 -14.18 -9.09
CA ASP A 8 13.77 -14.14 -8.57
C ASP A 8 14.17 -12.74 -8.05
N LEU A 9 13.20 -12.01 -7.51
CA LEU A 9 13.32 -10.60 -7.15
C LEU A 9 14.24 -10.46 -5.94
N SER A 10 15.32 -9.68 -6.10
CA SER A 10 16.21 -9.25 -5.02
C SER A 10 16.14 -7.73 -4.86
N VAL A 11 15.94 -7.25 -3.63
CA VAL A 11 15.82 -5.82 -3.32
C VAL A 11 16.77 -5.40 -2.20
N GLY A 12 17.22 -4.14 -2.25
CA GLY A 12 18.17 -3.61 -1.27
C GLY A 12 18.68 -2.24 -1.67
N TYR A 13 19.73 -1.77 -1.01
CA TYR A 13 20.33 -0.46 -1.25
C TYR A 13 21.81 -0.59 -1.64
N GLY A 14 22.19 0.01 -2.75
CA GLY A 14 23.54 -0.07 -3.28
C GLY A 14 23.95 -1.51 -3.60
N ARG A 15 24.83 -2.11 -2.79
CA ARG A 15 25.23 -3.53 -2.91
C ARG A 15 24.71 -4.40 -1.77
N THR A 16 23.97 -3.82 -0.84
CA THR A 16 23.42 -4.54 0.32
C THR A 16 22.06 -5.10 -0.03
N GLU A 17 21.99 -6.42 -0.23
CA GLU A 17 20.72 -7.13 -0.38
C GLU A 17 20.01 -7.23 0.96
N ILE A 18 18.70 -6.89 0.99
CA ILE A 18 17.85 -6.98 2.15
C ILE A 18 16.87 -8.14 2.02
N LEU A 19 16.38 -8.36 0.81
CA LEU A 19 15.52 -9.47 0.47
C LEU A 19 16.02 -10.07 -0.84
N GLY A 20 16.28 -11.37 -0.86
CA GLY A 20 16.93 -12.04 -1.99
C GLY A 20 16.08 -13.15 -2.60
N ASN A 21 16.08 -13.19 -3.92
CA ASN A 21 15.56 -14.29 -4.73
C ASN A 21 14.13 -14.72 -4.36
N VAL A 22 13.20 -13.76 -4.23
CA VAL A 22 11.81 -14.05 -3.90
C VAL A 22 10.94 -14.10 -5.14
N ALA A 23 9.98 -15.02 -5.15
CA ALA A 23 8.95 -15.14 -6.17
C ALA A 23 7.56 -15.15 -5.52
N PHE A 24 6.65 -14.33 -6.02
CA PHE A 24 5.29 -14.24 -5.51
C PHE A 24 4.36 -13.60 -6.54
N ALA A 25 3.06 -13.74 -6.31
CA ALA A 25 2.03 -13.08 -7.09
C ALA A 25 1.07 -12.30 -6.18
N ILE A 26 0.59 -11.16 -6.67
CA ILE A 26 -0.43 -10.33 -6.04
C ILE A 26 -1.66 -10.35 -6.94
N PRO A 27 -2.77 -10.95 -6.49
CA PRO A 27 -3.99 -11.02 -7.27
C PRO A 27 -4.72 -9.68 -7.32
N GLU A 28 -5.36 -9.42 -8.46
CA GLU A 28 -6.18 -8.24 -8.69
C GLU A 28 -7.45 -8.24 -7.81
N GLY A 29 -7.89 -7.04 -7.37
CA GLY A 29 -9.14 -6.85 -6.62
C GLY A 29 -9.12 -7.40 -5.19
N ARG A 30 -7.93 -7.63 -4.62
CA ARG A 30 -7.74 -8.23 -3.31
C ARG A 30 -6.77 -7.41 -2.45
N ILE A 31 -6.81 -7.65 -1.14
CA ILE A 31 -5.84 -7.08 -0.19
C ILE A 31 -4.74 -8.11 0.06
N THR A 32 -3.51 -7.79 -0.38
CA THR A 32 -2.32 -8.55 -0.02
C THR A 32 -1.58 -7.81 1.08
N THR A 33 -1.42 -8.43 2.25
CA THR A 33 -0.61 -7.87 3.34
C THR A 33 0.82 -8.37 3.26
N VAL A 34 1.78 -7.44 3.37
CA VAL A 34 3.21 -7.76 3.48
C VAL A 34 3.61 -7.59 4.94
N VAL A 35 3.94 -8.68 5.57
CA VAL A 35 4.19 -8.77 7.01
C VAL A 35 5.59 -9.30 7.30
N GLY A 36 6.06 -9.15 8.52
CA GLY A 36 7.37 -9.64 8.96
C GLY A 36 7.96 -8.77 10.07
N VAL A 37 9.04 -9.25 10.66
CA VAL A 37 9.74 -8.53 11.73
C VAL A 37 10.29 -7.17 11.25
N SER A 38 10.63 -6.29 12.18
CA SER A 38 11.29 -5.02 11.83
C SER A 38 12.60 -5.31 11.08
N GLY A 39 12.85 -4.56 10.00
CA GLY A 39 14.04 -4.75 9.17
C GLY A 39 13.96 -5.89 8.14
N SER A 40 12.88 -6.66 8.05
CA SER A 40 12.75 -7.79 7.10
C SER A 40 12.61 -7.38 5.62
N GLY A 41 12.62 -6.08 5.29
CA GLY A 41 12.59 -5.61 3.91
C GLY A 41 11.21 -5.20 3.36
N LYS A 42 10.15 -5.17 4.19
CA LYS A 42 8.78 -4.84 3.77
C LYS A 42 8.67 -3.52 2.99
N SER A 43 9.12 -2.41 3.60
CA SER A 43 9.09 -1.09 2.94
C SER A 43 10.06 -1.00 1.75
N THR A 44 11.15 -1.78 1.77
CA THR A 44 12.08 -1.86 0.63
C THR A 44 11.41 -2.56 -0.55
N LEU A 45 10.74 -3.69 -0.29
CA LEU A 45 9.94 -4.39 -1.29
C LEU A 45 8.84 -3.49 -1.85
N LEU A 46 8.07 -2.82 -0.97
CA LEU A 46 7.02 -1.90 -1.39
C LEU A 46 7.58 -0.79 -2.30
N LYS A 47 8.70 -0.16 -1.92
CA LYS A 47 9.36 0.87 -2.74
C LYS A 47 9.80 0.34 -4.11
N THR A 48 10.27 -0.90 -4.17
CA THR A 48 10.62 -1.53 -5.45
C THR A 48 9.36 -1.75 -6.28
N LEU A 49 8.31 -2.36 -5.75
CA LEU A 49 7.06 -2.57 -6.49
C LEU A 49 6.39 -1.27 -6.92
N ALA A 50 6.57 -0.18 -6.16
CA ALA A 50 6.09 1.16 -6.51
C ALA A 50 7.00 1.90 -7.53
N GLY A 51 8.05 1.26 -8.05
CA GLY A 51 8.95 1.89 -9.04
C GLY A 51 9.96 2.88 -8.48
N LEU A 52 10.05 3.03 -7.15
CA LEU A 52 10.88 4.03 -6.48
C LEU A 52 12.31 3.56 -6.19
N LEU A 53 12.53 2.26 -6.20
CA LEU A 53 13.82 1.63 -5.91
C LEU A 53 14.05 0.49 -6.92
N PRO A 54 15.09 0.56 -7.77
CA PRO A 54 15.37 -0.51 -8.71
C PRO A 54 15.76 -1.79 -7.98
N PRO A 55 15.38 -2.98 -8.49
CA PRO A 55 15.81 -4.25 -7.94
C PRO A 55 17.33 -4.45 -8.11
N LEU A 56 17.92 -5.25 -7.22
CA LEU A 56 19.32 -5.69 -7.33
C LEU A 56 19.46 -6.91 -8.25
N GLY A 57 18.41 -7.71 -8.38
CA GLY A 57 18.35 -8.89 -9.25
C GLY A 57 16.90 -9.28 -9.54
N GLY A 58 16.71 -10.12 -10.56
CA GLY A 58 15.38 -10.53 -11.01
C GLY A 58 14.53 -9.36 -11.50
N GLY A 59 13.21 -9.46 -11.27
CA GLY A 59 12.29 -8.41 -11.67
C GLY A 59 10.84 -8.74 -11.35
N PHE A 60 9.92 -7.89 -11.79
CA PHE A 60 8.49 -8.16 -11.70
C PHE A 60 7.75 -7.65 -12.93
N GLU A 61 6.58 -8.21 -13.13
CA GLU A 61 5.60 -7.77 -14.11
C GLU A 61 4.46 -7.03 -13.41
N PHE A 62 3.98 -5.97 -14.05
CA PHE A 62 2.78 -5.25 -13.67
C PHE A 62 1.73 -5.34 -14.79
N ALA A 63 0.56 -5.89 -14.48
CA ALA A 63 -0.50 -6.16 -15.48
C ALA A 63 0.03 -6.92 -16.71
N GLY A 64 0.86 -7.96 -16.48
CA GLY A 64 1.46 -8.79 -17.52
C GLY A 64 2.56 -8.12 -18.36
N ARG A 65 3.07 -6.96 -17.93
CA ARG A 65 4.17 -6.24 -18.57
C ARG A 65 5.38 -6.18 -17.67
N PRO A 66 6.58 -6.59 -18.13
CA PRO A 66 7.80 -6.43 -17.36
C PRO A 66 8.06 -4.95 -17.03
N VAL A 67 8.43 -4.67 -15.79
CA VAL A 67 8.79 -3.31 -15.35
C VAL A 67 10.29 -3.11 -15.55
N ASP A 68 10.63 -2.22 -16.50
CA ASP A 68 12.02 -1.85 -16.79
C ASP A 68 12.34 -0.49 -16.16
N TYR A 69 13.18 -0.48 -15.13
CA TYR A 69 13.63 0.73 -14.42
C TYR A 69 14.56 1.64 -15.24
N ARG A 70 15.05 1.18 -16.39
CA ARG A 70 15.86 1.97 -17.32
C ARG A 70 15.00 2.66 -18.38
N SER A 71 13.73 2.28 -18.48
CA SER A 71 12.78 2.83 -19.44
C SER A 71 11.85 3.82 -18.75
N GLU A 72 11.97 5.10 -19.09
CA GLU A 72 11.07 6.15 -18.61
C GLU A 72 9.61 5.84 -18.97
N ALA A 73 9.36 5.30 -20.16
CA ALA A 73 8.01 4.92 -20.60
C ALA A 73 7.44 3.77 -19.76
N SER A 74 8.28 2.80 -19.34
CA SER A 74 7.85 1.71 -18.46
C SER A 74 7.46 2.23 -17.09
N LEU A 75 8.27 3.11 -16.50
CA LEU A 75 7.98 3.72 -15.19
C LEU A 75 6.78 4.67 -15.27
N ALA A 76 6.64 5.47 -16.32
CA ALA A 76 5.48 6.33 -16.52
C ALA A 76 4.17 5.51 -16.60
N TYR A 77 4.20 4.36 -17.30
CA TYR A 77 3.07 3.44 -17.33
C TYR A 77 2.71 2.92 -15.93
N LEU A 78 3.71 2.51 -15.14
CA LEU A 78 3.52 2.04 -13.77
C LEU A 78 2.93 3.16 -12.89
N TYR A 79 3.55 4.34 -12.89
CA TYR A 79 3.11 5.49 -12.06
C TYR A 79 1.69 5.95 -12.36
N ALA A 80 1.25 5.86 -13.62
CA ALA A 80 -0.13 6.18 -13.99
C ALA A 80 -1.17 5.17 -13.47
N LYS A 81 -0.74 4.02 -12.94
CA LYS A 81 -1.61 2.91 -12.53
C LYS A 81 -1.52 2.57 -11.06
N ILE A 82 -0.66 3.24 -10.31
CA ILE A 82 -0.48 3.00 -8.88
C ILE A 82 -0.75 4.24 -8.05
N GLY A 83 -1.19 4.04 -6.81
CA GLY A 83 -1.22 5.05 -5.77
C GLY A 83 -0.34 4.62 -4.60
N VAL A 84 0.22 5.57 -3.85
CA VAL A 84 1.05 5.25 -2.68
C VAL A 84 0.60 6.07 -1.48
N LEU A 85 0.29 5.38 -0.39
CA LEU A 85 0.08 5.94 0.94
C LEU A 85 1.31 5.63 1.80
N TYR A 86 2.07 6.66 2.12
CA TYR A 86 3.25 6.55 2.99
C TYR A 86 2.89 6.56 4.47
N GLN A 87 3.78 6.02 5.30
CA GLN A 87 3.59 5.87 6.75
C GLN A 87 3.13 7.17 7.44
N ASP A 88 3.71 8.32 7.11
CA ASP A 88 3.32 9.61 7.70
C ASP A 88 2.25 10.36 6.89
N GLY A 89 1.66 9.69 5.88
CA GLY A 89 0.73 10.30 4.93
C GLY A 89 1.42 11.20 3.90
N ALA A 90 2.56 11.78 4.21
CA ALA A 90 3.36 12.66 3.35
C ALA A 90 2.54 13.78 2.65
N LEU A 91 1.55 14.35 3.36
CA LEU A 91 0.85 15.53 2.88
C LEU A 91 1.79 16.75 2.94
N LEU A 92 1.73 17.59 1.91
CA LEU A 92 2.51 18.81 1.83
C LEU A 92 1.89 19.87 2.75
N ASN A 93 2.62 20.28 3.79
CA ASN A 93 2.12 21.17 4.85
C ASN A 93 1.73 22.57 4.34
N GLY A 94 2.34 23.04 3.26
CA GLY A 94 2.04 24.33 2.64
C GLY A 94 0.83 24.34 1.71
N LEU A 95 0.18 23.19 1.52
CA LEU A 95 -0.98 23.01 0.66
C LEU A 95 -2.21 22.60 1.49
N SER A 96 -3.39 23.08 1.13
CA SER A 96 -4.65 22.59 1.68
C SER A 96 -4.85 21.10 1.33
N LEU A 97 -5.81 20.44 1.97
CA LEU A 97 -6.17 19.07 1.65
C LEU A 97 -6.64 18.94 0.19
N TYR A 98 -7.43 19.91 -0.29
CA TYR A 98 -7.83 19.99 -1.70
C TYR A 98 -6.60 20.01 -2.64
N GLU A 99 -5.65 20.92 -2.38
CA GLU A 99 -4.46 21.08 -3.21
C GLU A 99 -3.55 19.84 -3.16
N ASN A 100 -3.43 19.19 -2.00
CA ASN A 100 -2.71 17.92 -1.87
C ASN A 100 -3.33 16.83 -2.77
N VAL A 101 -4.66 16.71 -2.79
CA VAL A 101 -5.37 15.72 -3.61
C VAL A 101 -5.37 16.11 -5.08
N ALA A 102 -5.43 17.42 -5.42
CA ALA A 102 -5.37 17.91 -6.79
C ALA A 102 -3.98 17.74 -7.43
N LEU A 103 -2.92 17.68 -6.62
CA LEU A 103 -1.54 17.66 -7.10
C LEU A 103 -1.26 16.56 -8.14
N PRO A 104 -1.57 15.28 -7.91
CA PRO A 104 -1.37 14.24 -8.91
C PRO A 104 -2.15 14.50 -10.21
N VAL A 105 -3.38 15.01 -10.11
CA VAL A 105 -4.21 15.29 -11.30
C VAL A 105 -3.54 16.35 -12.16
N ARG A 106 -3.11 17.46 -11.57
CA ARG A 106 -2.45 18.57 -12.27
C ARG A 106 -1.09 18.18 -12.85
N MET A 107 -0.37 17.26 -12.18
CA MET A 107 0.92 16.77 -12.68
C MET A 107 0.78 15.81 -13.88
N HIS A 108 -0.22 14.92 -13.84
CA HIS A 108 -0.42 13.92 -14.90
C HIS A 108 -1.28 14.44 -16.08
N TYR A 109 -2.16 15.38 -15.80
CA TYR A 109 -3.13 15.92 -16.77
C TYR A 109 -3.19 17.46 -16.69
N PRO A 110 -2.08 18.18 -16.99
CA PRO A 110 -2.01 19.63 -16.83
C PRO A 110 -3.00 20.40 -17.73
N GLU A 111 -3.54 19.75 -18.76
CA GLU A 111 -4.51 20.31 -19.70
C GLU A 111 -5.97 20.23 -19.22
N LEU A 112 -6.24 19.50 -18.09
CA LEU A 112 -7.62 19.38 -17.61
C LEU A 112 -8.17 20.73 -17.11
N PRO A 113 -9.42 21.05 -17.48
CA PRO A 113 -10.13 22.21 -16.93
C PRO A 113 -10.24 22.12 -15.40
N GLU A 114 -10.17 23.27 -14.71
CA GLU A 114 -10.17 23.31 -13.23
C GLU A 114 -11.48 22.82 -12.61
N ASP A 115 -12.61 22.89 -13.31
CA ASP A 115 -13.89 22.32 -12.87
C ASP A 115 -13.82 20.79 -12.85
N VAL A 116 -13.18 20.16 -13.82
CA VAL A 116 -12.96 18.69 -13.84
C VAL A 116 -12.02 18.27 -12.70
N VAL A 117 -10.92 19.00 -12.50
CA VAL A 117 -9.99 18.75 -11.39
C VAL A 117 -10.73 18.83 -10.05
N ARG A 118 -11.55 19.88 -9.89
CA ARG A 118 -12.37 20.07 -8.68
C ARG A 118 -13.30 18.89 -8.43
N ASP A 119 -14.01 18.42 -9.46
CA ASP A 119 -14.94 17.30 -9.33
C ASP A 119 -14.22 15.99 -8.97
N MET A 120 -13.04 15.72 -9.58
CA MET A 120 -12.20 14.58 -9.23
C MET A 120 -11.74 14.63 -7.77
N VAL A 121 -11.28 15.80 -7.30
CA VAL A 121 -10.83 16.00 -5.92
C VAL A 121 -11.95 15.79 -4.94
N HIS A 122 -13.13 16.40 -5.19
CA HIS A 122 -14.29 16.23 -4.31
C HIS A 122 -14.77 14.78 -4.26
N ALA A 123 -14.78 14.07 -5.39
CA ALA A 123 -15.09 12.64 -5.43
C ALA A 123 -14.08 11.82 -4.58
N GLY A 124 -12.78 12.08 -4.73
CA GLY A 124 -11.74 11.42 -3.95
C GLY A 124 -11.86 11.70 -2.44
N LEU A 125 -12.14 12.94 -2.06
CA LEU A 125 -12.36 13.31 -0.65
C LEU A 125 -13.63 12.68 -0.06
N ALA A 126 -14.70 12.57 -0.86
CA ALA A 126 -15.94 11.91 -0.45
C ALA A 126 -15.72 10.41 -0.19
N GLN A 127 -14.91 9.72 -1.02
CA GLN A 127 -14.57 8.30 -0.83
C GLN A 127 -13.92 8.02 0.54
N VAL A 128 -13.19 9.00 1.08
CA VAL A 128 -12.49 8.87 2.38
C VAL A 128 -13.19 9.65 3.51
N GLU A 129 -14.41 10.11 3.30
CA GLU A 129 -15.24 10.84 4.30
C GLU A 129 -14.59 12.16 4.77
N LEU A 130 -14.00 12.92 3.83
CA LEU A 130 -13.33 14.20 4.12
C LEU A 130 -13.82 15.36 3.22
N ALA A 131 -15.00 15.22 2.61
CA ALA A 131 -15.56 16.25 1.71
C ALA A 131 -15.61 17.64 2.34
N ASP A 132 -16.02 17.75 3.62
CA ASP A 132 -16.13 19.01 4.35
C ASP A 132 -14.79 19.56 4.87
N SER A 133 -13.70 18.86 4.61
CA SER A 133 -12.37 19.23 5.09
C SER A 133 -11.41 19.68 3.99
N ALA A 134 -11.89 19.87 2.77
CA ALA A 134 -11.09 20.21 1.59
C ALA A 134 -10.19 21.44 1.79
N GLY A 135 -10.68 22.49 2.46
CA GLY A 135 -9.93 23.72 2.71
C GLY A 135 -8.93 23.66 3.86
N LYS A 136 -8.92 22.59 4.68
CA LYS A 136 -8.03 22.49 5.84
C LYS A 136 -6.60 22.18 5.42
N TYR A 137 -5.65 22.72 6.17
CA TYR A 137 -4.23 22.35 6.04
C TYR A 137 -3.90 21.12 6.87
N PRO A 138 -2.82 20.38 6.55
CA PRO A 138 -2.43 19.17 7.29
C PRO A 138 -2.30 19.36 8.81
N ALA A 139 -1.87 20.54 9.25
CA ALA A 139 -1.76 20.89 10.68
C ALA A 139 -3.11 20.95 11.42
N GLU A 140 -4.21 21.17 10.70
CA GLU A 140 -5.57 21.26 11.23
C GLU A 140 -6.30 19.90 11.24
N LEU A 141 -5.66 18.87 10.70
CA LEU A 141 -6.22 17.52 10.58
C LEU A 141 -5.75 16.62 11.74
N SER A 142 -6.65 15.77 12.25
CA SER A 142 -6.24 14.68 13.16
C SER A 142 -5.34 13.67 12.44
N GLY A 143 -4.66 12.78 13.18
CA GLY A 143 -3.83 11.72 12.60
C GLY A 143 -4.59 10.87 11.59
N GLY A 144 -5.79 10.39 11.95
CA GLY A 144 -6.65 9.62 11.06
C GLY A 144 -7.13 10.41 9.83
N MET A 145 -7.45 11.69 9.99
CA MET A 145 -7.81 12.55 8.85
C MET A 145 -6.63 12.74 7.90
N ARG A 146 -5.40 12.92 8.40
CA ARG A 146 -4.20 13.02 7.57
C ARG A 146 -3.98 11.74 6.75
N LYS A 147 -4.12 10.55 7.37
CA LYS A 147 -4.00 9.26 6.68
C LYS A 147 -5.08 9.10 5.60
N ARG A 148 -6.34 9.41 5.90
CA ARG A 148 -7.43 9.36 4.94
C ARG A 148 -7.24 10.37 3.80
N GLY A 149 -6.77 11.58 4.10
CA GLY A 149 -6.47 12.58 3.08
C GLY A 149 -5.34 12.17 2.13
N ALA A 150 -4.28 11.54 2.68
CA ALA A 150 -3.21 10.98 1.88
C ALA A 150 -3.69 9.79 1.02
N LEU A 151 -4.63 8.99 1.54
CA LEU A 151 -5.30 7.93 0.78
C LEU A 151 -6.14 8.53 -0.36
N ALA A 152 -6.89 9.62 -0.14
CA ALA A 152 -7.62 10.32 -1.20
C ALA A 152 -6.68 10.78 -2.33
N ARG A 153 -5.51 11.33 -1.97
CA ARG A 153 -4.48 11.71 -2.94
C ARG A 153 -3.98 10.50 -3.74
N ALA A 154 -3.79 9.35 -3.09
CA ALA A 154 -3.36 8.12 -3.76
C ALA A 154 -4.44 7.55 -4.70
N LEU A 155 -5.72 7.80 -4.40
CA LEU A 155 -6.87 7.28 -5.15
C LEU A 155 -7.33 8.17 -6.31
N VAL A 156 -7.01 9.46 -6.29
CA VAL A 156 -7.63 10.47 -7.18
C VAL A 156 -7.49 10.19 -8.68
N LEU A 157 -6.43 9.47 -9.07
CA LEU A 157 -6.21 9.03 -10.46
C LEU A 157 -6.82 7.66 -10.78
N ASN A 158 -7.65 7.11 -9.88
CA ASN A 158 -8.26 5.79 -10.03
C ASN A 158 -7.22 4.69 -10.36
N PRO A 159 -6.21 4.47 -9.50
CA PRO A 159 -5.15 3.51 -9.73
C PRO A 159 -5.66 2.07 -9.74
N HIS A 160 -4.92 1.16 -10.40
CA HIS A 160 -5.21 -0.28 -10.34
C HIS A 160 -4.73 -0.90 -9.03
N VAL A 161 -3.65 -0.37 -8.45
CA VAL A 161 -3.07 -0.83 -7.18
C VAL A 161 -2.76 0.35 -6.27
N VAL A 162 -3.13 0.24 -5.00
CA VAL A 162 -2.67 1.17 -3.95
C VAL A 162 -1.73 0.46 -3.01
N PHE A 163 -0.52 0.98 -2.90
CA PHE A 163 0.47 0.58 -1.92
C PHE A 163 0.29 1.39 -0.63
N CYS A 164 0.15 0.73 0.51
CA CYS A 164 0.01 1.36 1.82
C CYS A 164 1.17 0.91 2.72
N ASP A 165 2.04 1.83 3.11
CA ASP A 165 3.13 1.57 4.05
C ASP A 165 2.69 1.97 5.45
N GLU A 166 2.42 1.00 6.33
CA GLU A 166 2.01 1.17 7.72
C GLU A 166 0.84 2.19 7.88
N PRO A 167 -0.32 1.96 7.21
CA PRO A 167 -1.39 2.96 7.13
C PRO A 167 -1.98 3.33 8.49
N SER A 168 -2.06 2.40 9.44
CA SER A 168 -2.62 2.58 10.79
C SER A 168 -1.59 3.02 11.83
N SER A 169 -0.30 3.03 11.48
CA SER A 169 0.78 3.40 12.41
C SER A 169 0.53 4.76 13.09
N GLY A 170 0.62 4.77 14.43
CA GLY A 170 0.45 5.98 15.25
C GLY A 170 -1.00 6.42 15.44
N LEU A 171 -1.98 5.62 15.05
CA LEU A 171 -3.38 5.83 15.32
C LEU A 171 -3.83 5.08 16.59
N ASP A 172 -4.86 5.58 17.25
CA ASP A 172 -5.53 4.81 18.30
C ASP A 172 -6.30 3.62 17.71
N PRO A 173 -6.64 2.60 18.52
CA PRO A 173 -7.28 1.38 18.03
C PRO A 173 -8.63 1.60 17.31
N ILE A 174 -9.39 2.61 17.73
CA ILE A 174 -10.69 2.92 17.09
C ILE A 174 -10.46 3.51 15.71
N THR A 175 -9.56 4.48 15.60
CA THR A 175 -9.21 5.13 14.33
C THR A 175 -8.53 4.15 13.37
N SER A 176 -7.66 3.24 13.86
CA SER A 176 -7.09 2.14 13.05
C SER A 176 -8.18 1.27 12.45
N ARG A 177 -9.15 0.85 13.27
CA ARG A 177 -10.27 0.03 12.81
C ARG A 177 -11.11 0.75 11.74
N LEU A 178 -11.39 2.04 11.91
CA LEU A 178 -12.12 2.82 10.90
C LEU A 178 -11.35 2.92 9.57
N LEU A 179 -10.03 2.99 9.63
CA LEU A 179 -9.20 2.96 8.43
C LEU A 179 -9.24 1.59 7.74
N ASP A 180 -9.17 0.49 8.51
CA ASP A 180 -9.33 -0.87 7.98
C ASP A 180 -10.69 -1.05 7.29
N ASP A 181 -11.78 -0.56 7.90
CA ASP A 181 -13.12 -0.57 7.31
C ASP A 181 -13.17 0.21 5.99
N LEU A 182 -12.47 1.33 5.92
CA LEU A 182 -12.35 2.10 4.69
C LEU A 182 -11.60 1.31 3.60
N LEU A 183 -10.47 0.64 3.93
CA LEU A 183 -9.73 -0.19 2.96
C LEU A 183 -10.59 -1.35 2.44
N LEU A 184 -11.37 -2.02 3.31
CA LEU A 184 -12.32 -3.05 2.92
C LEU A 184 -13.40 -2.51 1.97
N ARG A 185 -14.00 -1.35 2.29
CA ARG A 185 -14.99 -0.71 1.40
C ARG A 185 -14.41 -0.36 0.03
N LEU A 186 -13.18 0.15 -0.02
CA LEU A 186 -12.51 0.46 -1.29
C LEU A 186 -12.29 -0.80 -2.12
N LYS A 187 -11.84 -1.90 -1.51
CA LYS A 187 -11.71 -3.19 -2.18
C LYS A 187 -13.05 -3.66 -2.74
N GLU A 188 -14.10 -3.67 -1.93
CA GLU A 188 -15.40 -4.24 -2.30
C GLU A 188 -16.14 -3.39 -3.35
N SER A 189 -16.21 -2.07 -3.11
CA SER A 189 -17.00 -1.16 -3.94
C SER A 189 -16.32 -0.81 -5.27
N PHE A 190 -14.99 -0.73 -5.29
CA PHE A 190 -14.22 -0.32 -6.47
C PHE A 190 -13.36 -1.43 -7.07
N LYS A 191 -13.43 -2.65 -6.52
CA LYS A 191 -12.56 -3.77 -6.91
C LYS A 191 -11.08 -3.41 -6.83
N MET A 192 -10.74 -2.54 -5.87
CA MET A 192 -9.39 -2.01 -5.68
C MET A 192 -8.42 -3.10 -5.24
N THR A 193 -7.24 -3.15 -5.84
CA THR A 193 -6.15 -3.96 -5.34
C THR A 193 -5.35 -3.16 -4.32
N LEU A 194 -5.15 -3.72 -3.13
CA LEU A 194 -4.39 -3.08 -2.07
C LEU A 194 -3.19 -3.95 -1.67
N VAL A 195 -2.02 -3.33 -1.55
CA VAL A 195 -0.82 -3.95 -0.99
C VAL A 195 -0.49 -3.21 0.30
N VAL A 196 -0.71 -3.84 1.43
CA VAL A 196 -0.62 -3.21 2.75
C VAL A 196 0.56 -3.78 3.52
N VAL A 197 1.58 -2.95 3.75
CA VAL A 197 2.65 -3.28 4.69
C VAL A 197 2.16 -2.93 6.09
N THR A 198 2.14 -3.89 6.99
CA THR A 198 1.80 -3.65 8.40
C THR A 198 2.39 -4.72 9.31
N HIS A 199 2.58 -4.37 10.57
CA HIS A 199 2.93 -5.31 11.65
C HIS A 199 1.78 -5.46 12.66
N GLU A 200 0.64 -4.77 12.44
CA GLU A 200 -0.53 -4.84 13.31
C GLU A 200 -1.37 -6.08 12.99
N LEU A 201 -1.27 -7.10 13.83
CA LEU A 201 -1.90 -8.40 13.59
C LEU A 201 -3.44 -8.34 13.56
N ARG A 202 -4.05 -7.47 14.37
CA ARG A 202 -5.51 -7.24 14.33
C ARG A 202 -5.97 -6.68 12.98
N SER A 203 -5.18 -5.77 12.40
CA SER A 203 -5.46 -5.25 11.05
C SER A 203 -5.30 -6.36 10.01
N ILE A 204 -4.19 -7.14 10.07
CA ILE A 204 -3.96 -8.26 9.15
C ILE A 204 -5.14 -9.25 9.19
N GLU A 205 -5.55 -9.70 10.38
CA GLU A 205 -6.69 -10.62 10.58
C GLU A 205 -7.99 -10.08 9.96
N ARG A 206 -8.18 -8.74 10.03
CA ARG A 206 -9.39 -8.10 9.57
C ARG A 206 -9.45 -7.90 8.06
N ILE A 207 -8.32 -7.52 7.43
CA ILE A 207 -8.35 -7.05 6.04
C ILE A 207 -7.67 -7.99 5.05
N ALA A 208 -6.77 -8.90 5.51
CA ALA A 208 -5.94 -9.68 4.60
C ALA A 208 -6.76 -10.76 3.87
N ASP A 209 -6.73 -10.74 2.56
CA ASP A 209 -7.11 -11.89 1.75
C ASP A 209 -5.90 -12.80 1.55
N ARG A 210 -4.72 -12.21 1.33
CA ARG A 210 -3.46 -12.89 1.05
C ARG A 210 -2.34 -12.31 1.89
N VAL A 211 -1.35 -13.13 2.24
CA VAL A 211 -0.20 -12.74 3.07
C VAL A 211 1.10 -13.08 2.37
N LEU A 212 2.04 -12.13 2.40
CA LEU A 212 3.46 -12.32 2.11
C LEU A 212 4.22 -12.12 3.42
N LEU A 213 4.74 -13.19 4.02
CA LEU A 213 5.51 -13.11 5.26
C LEU A 213 7.01 -13.14 4.95
N LEU A 214 7.70 -12.06 5.30
CA LEU A 214 9.13 -11.87 5.12
C LEU A 214 9.88 -12.12 6.43
N ASN A 215 10.96 -12.89 6.38
CA ASN A 215 11.90 -13.06 7.48
C ASN A 215 13.27 -13.49 6.98
N ASP A 216 14.34 -13.06 7.68
CA ASP A 216 15.73 -13.43 7.41
C ASP A 216 16.12 -13.28 5.93
N GLY A 217 15.73 -12.15 5.32
CA GLY A 217 16.07 -11.84 3.94
C GLY A 217 15.36 -12.68 2.88
N GLY A 218 14.30 -13.41 3.25
CA GLY A 218 13.54 -14.28 2.35
C GLY A 218 12.04 -14.21 2.55
N LEU A 219 11.31 -14.87 1.65
CA LEU A 219 9.88 -15.08 1.70
C LEU A 219 9.58 -16.41 2.38
N ARG A 220 8.97 -16.38 3.56
CA ARG A 220 8.64 -17.57 4.36
C ARG A 220 7.25 -18.12 4.04
N PHE A 221 6.33 -17.23 3.65
CA PHE A 221 4.99 -17.63 3.26
C PHE A 221 4.45 -16.69 2.18
N ALA A 222 3.76 -17.23 1.19
CA ALA A 222 3.01 -16.51 0.17
C ALA A 222 1.74 -17.29 -0.15
N GLY A 223 0.63 -16.93 0.48
CA GLY A 223 -0.62 -17.69 0.36
C GLY A 223 -1.84 -16.93 0.85
N GLU A 224 -2.98 -17.60 0.82
CA GLU A 224 -4.21 -17.09 1.38
C GLU A 224 -4.06 -16.93 2.91
N TYR A 225 -4.70 -15.90 3.48
CA TYR A 225 -4.70 -15.73 4.95
C TYR A 225 -5.27 -16.96 5.66
N ALA A 226 -6.29 -17.58 5.08
CA ALA A 226 -6.93 -18.78 5.63
C ALA A 226 -5.99 -20.01 5.69
N ASP A 227 -4.92 -20.04 4.90
CA ASP A 227 -3.98 -21.16 4.85
C ASP A 227 -2.86 -21.05 5.91
N LEU A 228 -2.73 -19.90 6.59
CA LEU A 228 -1.68 -19.67 7.59
C LEU A 228 -1.65 -20.72 8.71
N PRO A 229 -2.80 -21.14 9.31
CA PRO A 229 -2.81 -22.16 10.37
C PRO A 229 -2.31 -23.53 9.90
N ALA A 230 -2.46 -23.83 8.60
CA ALA A 230 -2.04 -25.09 7.98
C ALA A 230 -0.59 -25.05 7.47
N SER A 231 0.11 -23.92 7.63
CA SER A 231 1.51 -23.79 7.22
C SER A 231 2.40 -24.82 7.93
N GLY A 232 3.25 -25.52 7.18
CA GLY A 232 4.27 -26.42 7.72
C GLY A 232 5.45 -25.70 8.38
N ASP A 233 5.57 -24.37 8.23
CA ASP A 233 6.66 -23.57 8.80
C ASP A 233 6.31 -23.12 10.24
N ASP A 234 7.13 -23.54 11.20
CA ASP A 234 6.95 -23.22 12.63
C ASP A 234 7.06 -21.69 12.89
N PHE A 235 7.88 -20.97 12.13
CA PHE A 235 7.99 -19.52 12.26
C PHE A 235 6.67 -18.86 11.86
N VAL A 236 6.08 -19.28 10.73
CA VAL A 236 4.79 -18.77 10.25
C VAL A 236 3.72 -18.95 11.31
N ARG A 237 3.59 -20.18 11.84
CA ARG A 237 2.62 -20.48 12.90
C ARG A 237 2.86 -19.64 14.15
N THR A 238 4.10 -19.56 14.60
CA THR A 238 4.46 -18.81 15.81
C THR A 238 4.22 -17.30 15.64
N PHE A 239 4.51 -16.75 14.46
CA PHE A 239 4.32 -15.33 14.15
C PHE A 239 2.86 -14.90 14.33
N PHE A 240 1.91 -15.73 13.89
CA PHE A 240 0.49 -15.44 13.99
C PHE A 240 -0.18 -15.97 15.29
N LEU A 241 0.32 -17.05 15.90
CA LEU A 241 -0.27 -17.63 17.12
C LEU A 241 0.11 -16.90 18.42
N ARG A 242 1.30 -16.29 18.48
CA ARG A 242 1.74 -15.56 19.71
C ARG A 242 0.87 -14.35 20.05
N THR A 243 0.01 -13.94 19.17
CA THR A 243 -0.83 -12.74 19.34
C THR A 243 -2.20 -13.03 19.96
N ASN A 244 -2.66 -14.29 19.91
CA ASN A 244 -3.93 -14.66 20.54
C ASN A 244 -3.86 -14.79 22.07
N HIS A 245 -2.66 -14.63 22.67
CA HIS A 245 -2.44 -14.81 24.11
C HIS A 245 -2.14 -13.54 24.91
N HIS A 246 -2.20 -12.35 24.31
CA HIS A 246 -1.92 -11.10 25.04
C HIS A 246 -3.16 -10.29 25.42
N ASP A 247 -4.37 -10.80 25.20
CA ASP A 247 -5.63 -10.09 25.50
C ASP A 247 -6.39 -10.63 26.75
N ASP A 248 -5.81 -11.51 27.58
CA ASP A 248 -6.44 -12.04 28.80
C ASP A 248 -5.73 -11.64 30.10
N THR A 249 -5.11 -10.45 30.17
CA THR A 249 -4.64 -9.89 31.47
C THR A 249 -4.98 -8.42 31.61
#